data_5d2cc1aa89f252ce85ae4e9186b24550
#
_entry.id   5d2cc1aa89f252ce85ae4e9186b24550
#
_cell.length_a   1.000
_cell.length_b   1.000
_cell.length_c   1.000
_cell.angle_alpha   90.00
_cell.angle_beta   90.00
_cell.angle_gamma   90.00
#
_symmetry.space_group_name_H-M   'P 1'
#
loop_
_entity.id
_entity.type
_entity.pdbx_description
1 polymer ?
#
loop_
_entity_poly.entity_id
_entity_poly.type
_entity_poly.pdbx_seq_one_letter_code
_entity_poly.pdbx_strand_id
1 'polypeptide(L)'
;MSSLPRLYYVTTGLDEATAFATWSAVLAPLFEPRGAGPGKKTPTGSASGVIIGDIIIAKVTFAAQDFVRDAGRIAVTPDHLLLHLYMTGGFNGEITRQQTTIGPGKVAMIDLAYPVNTRAFASSTISLIVPRMLLDGVPLDRMKPRLDPFRNDLLAAHI
;
A
#
# COMPACT_ATOMS: atom_id res chain seq x y z
N MET A 1 13.75 -28.17 0.09
CA MET A 1 13.68 -26.70 0.11
C MET A 1 12.27 -26.30 0.53
N SER A 2 12.14 -25.61 1.65
CA SER A 2 10.83 -25.11 2.09
C SER A 2 10.44 -23.93 1.16
N SER A 3 9.26 -24.02 0.54
CA SER A 3 8.75 -22.90 -0.24
C SER A 3 8.31 -21.76 0.70
N LEU A 4 8.59 -20.51 0.34
CA LEU A 4 8.12 -19.36 1.09
C LEU A 4 6.59 -19.35 1.13
N PRO A 5 5.97 -18.98 2.26
CA PRO A 5 4.54 -18.76 2.34
C PRO A 5 4.11 -17.70 1.31
N ARG A 6 3.00 -17.97 0.64
CA ARG A 6 2.45 -17.07 -0.39
C ARG A 6 1.12 -16.50 0.08
N LEU A 7 0.88 -15.26 -0.29
CA LEU A 7 -0.45 -14.66 -0.22
C LEU A 7 -1.00 -14.48 -1.63
N TYR A 8 -2.30 -14.69 -1.76
CA TYR A 8 -2.98 -14.53 -3.03
C TYR A 8 -4.44 -14.16 -2.80
N TYR A 9 -4.81 -12.96 -3.19
CA TYR A 9 -6.15 -12.42 -3.07
C TYR A 9 -6.60 -11.82 -4.39
N VAL A 10 -7.68 -12.35 -4.94
CA VAL A 10 -8.25 -11.88 -6.20
C VAL A 10 -9.74 -11.68 -6.03
N THR A 11 -10.23 -10.54 -6.45
CA THR A 11 -11.66 -10.20 -6.41
C THR A 11 -12.34 -10.34 -7.78
N THR A 12 -11.59 -10.65 -8.81
CA THR A 12 -12.13 -10.88 -10.16
C THR A 12 -13.04 -12.09 -10.18
N GLY A 13 -14.23 -11.95 -10.77
CA GLY A 13 -15.22 -13.04 -10.88
C GLY A 13 -16.11 -13.22 -9.64
N LEU A 14 -15.89 -12.45 -8.59
CA LEU A 14 -16.78 -12.37 -7.44
C LEU A 14 -17.90 -11.37 -7.70
N ASP A 15 -19.07 -11.58 -7.06
CA ASP A 15 -20.09 -10.53 -7.01
C ASP A 15 -19.56 -9.31 -6.22
N GLU A 16 -20.18 -8.15 -6.44
CA GLU A 16 -19.69 -6.87 -5.91
C GLU A 16 -19.56 -6.88 -4.38
N ALA A 17 -20.55 -7.42 -3.67
CA ALA A 17 -20.53 -7.44 -2.21
C ALA A 17 -19.42 -8.35 -1.66
N THR A 18 -19.25 -9.53 -2.24
CA THR A 18 -18.20 -10.49 -1.86
C THR A 18 -16.82 -9.94 -2.21
N ALA A 19 -16.66 -9.33 -3.38
CA ALA A 19 -15.41 -8.69 -3.79
C ALA A 19 -15.00 -7.58 -2.82
N PHE A 20 -15.94 -6.72 -2.44
CA PHE A 20 -15.68 -5.65 -1.47
C PHE A 20 -15.33 -6.19 -0.08
N ALA A 21 -16.09 -7.17 0.41
CA ALA A 21 -15.82 -7.78 1.72
C ALA A 21 -14.44 -8.43 1.76
N THR A 22 -14.07 -9.17 0.71
CA THR A 22 -12.75 -9.80 0.58
C THR A 22 -11.63 -8.76 0.53
N TRP A 23 -11.77 -7.74 -0.29
CA TRP A 23 -10.79 -6.67 -0.41
C TRP A 23 -10.62 -5.88 0.90
N SER A 24 -11.73 -5.54 1.55
CA SER A 24 -11.72 -4.84 2.84
C SER A 24 -11.05 -5.67 3.94
N ALA A 25 -11.27 -6.99 3.95
CA ALA A 25 -10.64 -7.90 4.92
C ALA A 25 -9.11 -7.96 4.72
N VAL A 26 -8.64 -8.02 3.47
CA VAL A 26 -7.21 -8.01 3.14
C VAL A 26 -6.55 -6.71 3.60
N LEU A 27 -7.21 -5.59 3.41
CA LEU A 27 -6.68 -4.26 3.77
C LEU A 27 -6.88 -3.90 5.24
N ALA A 28 -7.73 -4.60 5.98
CA ALA A 28 -8.12 -4.23 7.35
C ALA A 28 -6.95 -3.89 8.30
N PRO A 29 -5.79 -4.59 8.26
CA PRO A 29 -4.64 -4.22 9.08
C PRO A 29 -4.00 -2.88 8.71
N LEU A 30 -4.23 -2.40 7.49
CA LEU A 30 -3.57 -1.22 6.94
C LEU A 30 -4.55 -0.05 6.81
N PHE A 31 -5.64 -0.24 6.06
CA PHE A 31 -6.55 0.82 5.63
C PHE A 31 -8.00 0.36 5.61
N GLU A 32 -8.88 1.33 5.62
CA GLU A 32 -10.28 1.20 5.20
C GLU A 32 -10.40 1.69 3.74
N PRO A 33 -10.75 0.80 2.79
CA PRO A 33 -11.03 1.22 1.43
C PRO A 33 -12.43 1.85 1.35
N ARG A 34 -12.54 3.00 0.68
CA ARG A 34 -13.81 3.69 0.43
C ARG A 34 -13.97 3.99 -1.04
N GLY A 35 -15.20 3.99 -1.53
CA GLY A 35 -15.50 4.37 -2.90
C GLY A 35 -15.09 5.80 -3.20
N ALA A 36 -14.42 6.01 -4.34
CA ALA A 36 -13.98 7.33 -4.79
C ALA A 36 -14.89 7.89 -5.88
N GLY A 37 -15.03 9.22 -5.88
CA GLY A 37 -15.69 9.98 -6.94
C GLY A 37 -17.22 9.94 -6.95
N PRO A 38 -17.84 10.58 -7.98
CA PRO A 38 -19.27 10.57 -8.17
C PRO A 38 -19.78 9.14 -8.40
N GLY A 39 -20.87 8.77 -7.70
CA GLY A 39 -21.43 7.43 -7.78
C GLY A 39 -20.71 6.37 -6.96
N LYS A 40 -19.66 6.72 -6.22
CA LYS A 40 -18.91 5.88 -5.24
C LYS A 40 -18.82 4.42 -5.67
N LYS A 41 -18.04 4.16 -6.72
CA LYS A 41 -17.76 2.78 -7.15
C LYS A 41 -17.20 1.97 -5.99
N THR A 42 -17.68 0.73 -5.87
CA THR A 42 -17.21 -0.20 -4.84
C THR A 42 -15.71 -0.47 -4.99
N PRO A 43 -14.92 -0.28 -3.92
CA PRO A 43 -13.50 -0.57 -3.97
C PRO A 43 -13.21 -2.04 -4.29
N THR A 44 -12.27 -2.26 -5.19
CA THR A 44 -11.80 -3.60 -5.57
C THR A 44 -10.29 -3.62 -5.72
N GLY A 45 -9.69 -4.79 -5.57
CA GLY A 45 -8.27 -4.98 -5.77
C GLY A 45 -7.85 -6.43 -5.72
N SER A 46 -6.59 -6.65 -5.99
CA SER A 46 -5.94 -7.95 -5.87
C SER A 46 -4.54 -7.78 -5.30
N ALA A 47 -4.07 -8.79 -4.60
CA ALA A 47 -2.71 -8.85 -4.08
C ALA A 47 -2.14 -10.25 -4.25
N SER A 48 -0.90 -10.33 -4.71
CA SER A 48 -0.14 -11.57 -4.78
C SER A 48 1.30 -11.34 -4.35
N GLY A 49 1.83 -12.24 -3.53
CA GLY A 49 3.17 -12.03 -3.01
C GLY A 49 3.71 -13.18 -2.16
N VAL A 50 4.74 -12.89 -1.43
CA VAL A 50 5.45 -13.82 -0.54
C VAL A 50 5.66 -13.19 0.82
N ILE A 51 5.79 -14.06 1.82
CA ILE A 51 6.12 -13.68 3.19
C ILE A 51 7.52 -14.19 3.50
N ILE A 52 8.40 -13.30 3.93
CA ILE A 52 9.80 -13.61 4.30
C ILE A 52 9.98 -13.21 5.76
N GLY A 53 9.94 -14.19 6.67
CA GLY A 53 9.81 -13.89 8.09
C GLY A 53 8.54 -13.10 8.37
N ASP A 54 8.67 -11.90 8.90
CA ASP A 54 7.56 -11.00 9.18
C ASP A 54 7.36 -9.91 8.09
N ILE A 55 8.16 -9.95 7.03
CA ILE A 55 8.10 -8.99 5.91
C ILE A 55 7.20 -9.55 4.81
N ILE A 56 6.30 -8.73 4.32
CA ILE A 56 5.44 -9.06 3.17
C ILE A 56 5.91 -8.27 1.95
N ILE A 57 6.11 -8.97 0.84
CA ILE A 57 6.38 -8.36 -0.47
C ILE A 57 5.25 -8.80 -1.41
N ALA A 58 4.50 -7.84 -1.94
CA ALA A 58 3.35 -8.13 -2.77
C ALA A 58 3.24 -7.20 -3.97
N LYS A 59 2.79 -7.75 -5.10
CA LYS A 59 2.20 -6.97 -6.17
C LYS A 59 0.73 -6.73 -5.81
N VAL A 60 0.33 -5.47 -5.81
CA VAL A 60 -1.04 -5.05 -5.50
C VAL A 60 -1.59 -4.25 -6.67
N THR A 61 -2.78 -4.60 -7.11
CA THR A 61 -3.51 -3.89 -8.18
C THR A 61 -4.88 -3.52 -7.65
N PHE A 62 -5.30 -2.29 -7.84
CA PHE A 62 -6.59 -1.81 -7.34
C PHE A 62 -7.23 -0.76 -8.26
N ALA A 63 -8.56 -0.72 -8.24
CA ALA A 63 -9.34 0.33 -8.88
C ALA A 63 -9.22 1.65 -8.11
N ALA A 64 -9.62 2.78 -8.72
CA ALA A 64 -9.64 4.07 -8.06
C ALA A 64 -10.50 4.01 -6.79
N GLN A 65 -9.92 4.40 -5.66
CA GLN A 65 -10.56 4.35 -4.35
C GLN A 65 -9.85 5.27 -3.34
N ASP A 66 -10.53 5.57 -2.26
CA ASP A 66 -9.94 6.28 -1.13
C ASP A 66 -9.41 5.26 -0.10
N PHE A 67 -8.22 5.50 0.43
CA PHE A 67 -7.65 4.75 1.54
C PHE A 67 -7.61 5.61 2.79
N VAL A 68 -8.23 5.13 3.85
CA VAL A 68 -8.34 5.85 5.13
C VAL A 68 -7.73 5.02 6.25
N ARG A 69 -6.92 5.67 7.07
CA ARG A 69 -6.41 5.13 8.32
C ARG A 69 -6.56 6.20 9.40
N ASP A 70 -7.49 6.00 10.29
CA ASP A 70 -7.79 6.91 11.38
C ASP A 70 -7.16 6.49 12.72
N ALA A 71 -7.33 7.30 13.75
CA ALA A 71 -6.82 7.03 15.08
C ALA A 71 -7.37 5.74 15.69
N GLY A 72 -8.63 5.40 15.41
CA GLY A 72 -9.23 4.15 15.87
C GLY A 72 -8.54 2.92 15.29
N ARG A 73 -8.24 2.94 14.01
CA ARG A 73 -7.50 1.86 13.32
C ARG A 73 -6.05 1.78 13.79
N ILE A 74 -5.39 2.92 13.98
CA ILE A 74 -4.02 2.97 14.51
C ILE A 74 -3.93 2.29 15.88
N ALA A 75 -4.92 2.49 16.74
CA ALA A 75 -4.93 1.95 18.09
C ALA A 75 -5.03 0.42 18.17
N VAL A 76 -5.61 -0.24 17.15
CA VAL A 76 -5.94 -1.68 17.18
C VAL A 76 -5.25 -2.51 16.10
N THR A 77 -4.43 -1.91 15.26
CA THR A 77 -3.73 -2.60 14.18
C THR A 77 -2.21 -2.53 14.35
N PRO A 78 -1.47 -3.47 13.73
CA PRO A 78 -0.02 -3.50 13.83
C PRO A 78 0.65 -2.21 13.37
N ASP A 79 1.75 -1.86 14.03
CA ASP A 79 2.61 -0.73 13.67
C ASP A 79 3.67 -1.19 12.67
N HIS A 80 3.50 -0.78 11.43
CA HIS A 80 4.34 -1.18 10.30
C HIS A 80 4.76 0.05 9.49
N LEU A 81 5.83 -0.13 8.74
CA LEU A 81 6.20 0.77 7.66
C LEU A 81 5.79 0.12 6.32
N LEU A 82 5.15 0.90 5.48
CA LEU A 82 4.69 0.47 4.18
C LEU A 82 5.39 1.27 3.08
N LEU A 83 6.06 0.57 2.16
CA LEU A 83 6.65 1.17 0.97
C LEU A 83 5.88 0.68 -0.25
N HIS A 84 5.41 1.64 -1.05
CA HIS A 84 4.75 1.39 -2.32
C HIS A 84 5.56 1.95 -3.48
N LEU A 85 6.11 1.10 -4.31
CA LEU A 85 6.58 1.50 -5.63
C LEU A 85 5.39 1.49 -6.59
N TYR A 86 4.98 2.65 -7.07
CA TYR A 86 3.90 2.78 -8.05
C TYR A 86 4.42 2.48 -9.45
N MET A 87 4.01 1.34 -9.99
CA MET A 87 4.29 0.98 -11.38
C MET A 87 3.39 1.78 -12.33
N THR A 88 2.12 1.94 -11.94
CA THR A 88 1.12 2.75 -12.63
C THR A 88 0.23 3.46 -11.62
N GLY A 89 -0.46 4.53 -12.03
CA GLY A 89 -1.38 5.25 -11.18
C GLY A 89 -0.67 6.16 -10.18
N GLY A 90 -1.12 6.16 -8.95
CA GLY A 90 -0.63 7.03 -7.88
C GLY A 90 -1.75 7.49 -6.97
N PHE A 91 -1.49 8.50 -6.15
CA PHE A 91 -2.49 9.10 -5.28
C PHE A 91 -2.23 10.59 -5.01
N ASN A 92 -3.28 11.25 -4.54
CA ASN A 92 -3.21 12.57 -3.89
C ASN A 92 -3.79 12.43 -2.49
N GLY A 93 -3.19 13.09 -1.50
CA GLY A 93 -3.75 13.12 -0.16
C GLY A 93 -2.70 13.25 0.93
N GLU A 94 -3.12 12.98 2.16
CA GLU A 94 -2.28 13.11 3.34
C GLU A 94 -1.70 11.77 3.77
N ILE A 95 -0.39 11.72 3.88
CA ILE A 95 0.37 10.65 4.54
C ILE A 95 1.38 11.27 5.51
N THR A 96 1.57 10.66 6.66
CA THR A 96 2.54 11.14 7.68
C THR A 96 2.36 12.65 7.96
N ARG A 97 1.09 13.11 8.04
CA ARG A 97 0.71 14.52 8.27
C ARG A 97 1.18 15.50 7.18
N GLN A 98 1.44 15.03 5.99
CA GLN A 98 1.89 15.86 4.87
C GLN A 98 1.03 15.60 3.64
N GLN A 99 0.61 16.69 2.98
CA GLN A 99 -0.03 16.60 1.66
C GLN A 99 1.00 16.12 0.65
N THR A 100 0.67 15.05 -0.03
CA THR A 100 1.58 14.33 -0.92
C THR A 100 0.87 13.96 -2.21
N THR A 101 1.59 14.08 -3.31
CA THR A 101 1.17 13.58 -4.63
C THR A 101 2.21 12.59 -5.12
N ILE A 102 1.78 11.38 -5.41
CA ILE A 102 2.64 10.31 -5.95
C ILE A 102 2.12 9.91 -7.32
N GLY A 103 3.04 9.72 -8.24
CA GLY A 103 2.78 9.22 -9.59
C GLY A 103 3.61 7.98 -9.93
N PRO A 104 3.51 7.48 -11.16
CA PRO A 104 4.25 6.30 -11.62
C PRO A 104 5.77 6.46 -11.48
N GLY A 105 6.46 5.36 -11.17
CA GLY A 105 7.90 5.31 -10.97
C GLY A 105 8.39 5.87 -9.63
N LYS A 106 7.48 6.31 -8.76
CA LYS A 106 7.82 6.86 -7.44
C LYS A 106 7.52 5.89 -6.31
N VAL A 107 8.29 5.99 -5.24
CA VAL A 107 8.07 5.24 -4.00
C VAL A 107 7.37 6.16 -2.98
N ALA A 108 6.25 5.68 -2.44
CA ALA A 108 5.64 6.27 -1.26
C ALA A 108 6.07 5.46 -0.02
N MET A 109 6.58 6.14 1.00
CA MET A 109 6.81 5.57 2.31
C MET A 109 5.69 6.03 3.23
N ILE A 110 4.90 5.09 3.72
CA ILE A 110 3.75 5.35 4.59
C ILE A 110 4.04 4.77 5.96
N ASP A 111 4.17 5.65 6.95
CA ASP A 111 4.32 5.27 8.34
C ASP A 111 2.93 5.03 8.94
N LEU A 112 2.62 3.76 9.24
CA LEU A 112 1.31 3.35 9.74
C LEU A 112 1.05 3.74 11.22
N ALA A 113 2.02 4.39 11.90
CA ALA A 113 1.78 5.07 13.17
C ALA A 113 1.00 6.38 13.01
N TYR A 114 0.82 6.87 11.78
CA TYR A 114 0.15 8.12 11.48
C TYR A 114 -1.13 7.91 10.66
N PRO A 115 -2.08 8.85 10.74
CA PRO A 115 -3.26 8.84 9.89
C PRO A 115 -2.90 8.92 8.40
N VAL A 116 -3.75 8.29 7.59
CA VAL A 116 -3.69 8.32 6.13
C VAL A 116 -5.07 8.70 5.60
N ASN A 117 -5.09 9.61 4.65
CA ASN A 117 -6.29 9.97 3.92
C ASN A 117 -5.91 10.31 2.47
N THR A 118 -6.01 9.33 1.60
CA THR A 118 -5.57 9.46 0.21
C THR A 118 -6.67 9.07 -0.75
N ARG A 119 -6.72 9.78 -1.87
CA ARG A 119 -7.48 9.40 -3.06
C ARG A 119 -6.53 8.79 -4.08
N ALA A 120 -6.65 7.51 -4.26
CA ALA A 120 -5.82 6.77 -5.18
C ALA A 120 -6.51 6.60 -6.54
N PHE A 121 -5.72 6.69 -7.60
CA PHE A 121 -6.12 6.33 -8.95
C PHE A 121 -6.04 4.81 -9.12
N ALA A 122 -6.61 4.28 -10.19
CA ALA A 122 -6.38 2.89 -10.57
C ALA A 122 -4.87 2.65 -10.70
N SER A 123 -4.33 1.71 -9.94
CA SER A 123 -2.90 1.58 -9.74
C SER A 123 -2.43 0.14 -9.71
N SER A 124 -1.17 -0.06 -10.06
CA SER A 124 -0.40 -1.27 -9.79
C SER A 124 0.85 -0.89 -9.01
N THR A 125 1.09 -1.57 -7.89
CA THR A 125 2.22 -1.31 -7.01
C THR A 125 3.00 -2.58 -6.69
N ILE A 126 4.28 -2.41 -6.39
CA ILE A 126 5.04 -3.38 -5.60
C ILE A 126 5.08 -2.81 -4.17
N SER A 127 4.58 -3.59 -3.24
CA SER A 127 4.39 -3.16 -1.85
C SER A 127 5.28 -3.99 -0.93
N LEU A 128 5.97 -3.30 -0.02
CA LEU A 128 6.77 -3.89 1.03
C LEU A 128 6.19 -3.47 2.37
N ILE A 129 5.79 -4.43 3.19
CA ILE A 129 5.26 -4.18 4.54
C ILE A 129 6.28 -4.70 5.53
N VAL A 130 6.82 -3.81 6.36
CA VAL A 130 7.88 -4.10 7.31
C VAL A 130 7.42 -3.77 8.73
N PRO A 131 7.42 -4.74 9.67
CA PRO A 131 7.18 -4.46 11.07
C PRO A 131 8.19 -3.47 11.62
N ARG A 132 7.73 -2.46 12.37
CA ARG A 132 8.60 -1.42 12.93
C ARG A 132 9.71 -2.00 13.79
N MET A 133 9.43 -3.06 14.55
CA MET A 133 10.42 -3.71 15.39
C MET A 133 11.67 -4.22 14.65
N LEU A 134 11.55 -4.50 13.35
CA LEU A 134 12.69 -4.87 12.50
C LEU A 134 13.54 -3.67 12.08
N LEU A 135 13.06 -2.46 12.36
CA LEU A 135 13.71 -1.20 12.01
C LEU A 135 14.33 -0.50 13.23
N ASP A 136 14.44 -1.20 14.35
CA ASP A 136 15.08 -0.66 15.56
C ASP A 136 16.50 -0.21 15.25
N GLY A 137 16.81 1.03 15.62
CA GLY A 137 18.11 1.66 15.31
C GLY A 137 18.20 2.31 13.92
N VAL A 138 17.20 2.14 13.06
CA VAL A 138 17.12 2.87 11.80
C VAL A 138 16.51 4.25 12.06
N PRO A 139 17.21 5.37 11.74
CA PRO A 139 16.68 6.71 11.96
C PRO A 139 15.60 7.04 10.92
N LEU A 140 14.37 6.58 11.16
CA LEU A 140 13.23 6.80 10.25
C LEU A 140 12.88 8.26 10.03
N ASP A 141 13.21 9.14 10.98
CA ASP A 141 13.09 10.59 10.87
C ASP A 141 13.99 11.18 9.78
N ARG A 142 15.12 10.52 9.49
CA ARG A 142 16.02 10.86 8.39
C ARG A 142 15.61 10.26 7.05
N MET A 143 14.76 9.24 7.09
CA MET A 143 14.10 8.66 5.92
C MET A 143 12.87 9.49 5.52
N LYS A 144 12.84 10.81 5.78
CA LYS A 144 11.88 11.68 5.12
C LYS A 144 11.88 11.29 3.66
N PRO A 145 10.70 11.07 3.04
CA PRO A 145 10.67 10.74 1.63
C PRO A 145 11.41 11.85 0.89
N ARG A 146 12.69 11.69 0.68
CA ARG A 146 13.30 12.30 -0.47
C ARG A 146 12.57 11.64 -1.61
N LEU A 147 11.61 12.36 -2.14
CA LEU A 147 10.97 12.07 -3.41
C LEU A 147 12.03 12.28 -4.51
N ASP A 148 13.25 11.80 -4.26
CA ASP A 148 14.22 11.66 -5.31
C ASP A 148 13.63 10.61 -6.23
N PRO A 149 13.33 10.95 -7.48
CA PRO A 149 12.98 9.93 -8.45
C PRO A 149 14.11 8.90 -8.37
N PHE A 150 13.78 7.64 -8.15
CA PHE A 150 14.72 6.56 -8.45
C PHE A 150 15.24 6.90 -9.83
N ARG A 151 16.53 7.19 -9.93
CA ARG A 151 17.14 7.47 -11.22
C ARG A 151 16.85 6.22 -12.05
N ASN A 152 16.15 6.42 -13.15
CA ASN A 152 15.78 5.37 -14.09
C ASN A 152 16.98 4.50 -14.54
N ASP A 153 18.18 4.95 -14.24
CA ASP A 153 19.46 4.35 -14.60
C ASP A 153 19.68 2.97 -13.92
N LEU A 154 19.04 2.69 -12.76
CA LEU A 154 19.19 1.39 -12.08
C LEU A 154 18.21 0.32 -12.57
N LEU A 155 17.08 0.71 -13.15
CA LEU A 155 16.13 -0.24 -13.75
C LEU A 155 16.45 -0.55 -15.21
N ALA A 156 17.12 0.35 -15.92
CA ALA A 156 17.53 0.14 -17.32
C ALA A 156 18.72 -0.82 -17.47
N ALA A 157 19.45 -1.12 -16.40
CA ALA A 157 20.64 -1.97 -16.46
C ALA A 157 20.36 -3.47 -16.26
N HIS A 158 19.09 -3.90 -16.06
CA HIS A 158 18.77 -5.29 -15.72
C HIS A 158 17.54 -5.83 -16.46
N ILE A 159 17.23 -5.30 -17.64
CA ILE A 159 16.27 -5.90 -18.59
C ILE A 159 17.02 -6.39 -19.82
#